data_32d165a364e08809f4f6cfeeff770181
#
_entry.id   32d165a364e08809f4f6cfeeff770181
#
_cell.length_a   1.000
_cell.length_b   1.000
_cell.length_c   1.000
_cell.angle_alpha   90.00
_cell.angle_beta   90.00
_cell.angle_gamma   90.00
#
_symmetry.space_group_name_H-M   'P 1'
#
loop_
_entity.id
_entity.type
_entity.pdbx_description
1 polymer ?
#
loop_
_entity_poly.entity_id
_entity_poly.type
_entity_poly.pdbx_seq_one_letter_code
_entity_poly.pdbx_strand_id
1 'polypeptide(L)'
;PEFDVAECQLRGLTYSSRLRAKIRLEIYDREAAQPETIKEIRENDVYMGEVPLMTEKGSFIVNGTERVIVSQLHRSPGIFFEHDKGKTHSSGKLLFSARVIPYRGSWLDFEFDAKDILYFRVDRRRKMPGTILLKAIGYSVEDILARFFAFDSFTLLKSGAKLPVVPERLKAQTMSFDIVDAEGKVIVPHDKRITAKHLRDLNKANVTTITVPDDYLLGRVLGKTIIDQETGEVIANANDEITETVLAAMRAARVRKFDALFTNELDHGAYISNTLRLDDTPDQLSARVAIYRMMRP
;
A
#
# COMPACT_ATOMS: atom_id res chain seq x y z
N PRO A 1 -22.19 -44.99 7.72
CA PRO A 1 -22.80 -45.10 6.39
C PRO A 1 -24.07 -45.95 6.45
N GLU A 2 -24.99 -45.68 5.55
CA GLU A 2 -26.25 -46.41 5.49
C GLU A 2 -26.08 -47.76 4.77
N PHE A 3 -25.19 -47.78 3.78
CA PHE A 3 -24.84 -48.96 2.96
C PHE A 3 -23.34 -49.21 3.02
N ASP A 4 -22.95 -50.47 2.80
CA ASP A 4 -21.56 -50.85 2.70
C ASP A 4 -20.94 -50.49 1.31
N VAL A 5 -19.67 -50.76 1.13
CA VAL A 5 -18.92 -50.44 -0.10
C VAL A 5 -19.49 -51.24 -1.30
N ALA A 6 -19.75 -52.55 -1.10
CA ALA A 6 -20.21 -53.44 -2.15
C ALA A 6 -21.63 -53.06 -2.59
N GLU A 7 -22.47 -52.74 -1.65
CA GLU A 7 -23.86 -52.34 -1.92
C GLU A 7 -23.91 -50.97 -2.62
N CYS A 8 -23.05 -50.02 -2.23
CA CYS A 8 -22.96 -48.75 -2.94
C CYS A 8 -22.50 -48.92 -4.39
N GLN A 9 -21.55 -49.81 -4.66
CA GLN A 9 -21.12 -50.13 -6.03
C GLN A 9 -22.25 -50.77 -6.85
N LEU A 10 -22.96 -51.72 -6.27
CA LEU A 10 -24.05 -52.43 -6.95
C LEU A 10 -25.24 -51.51 -7.29
N ARG A 11 -25.61 -50.63 -6.36
CA ARG A 11 -26.74 -49.72 -6.48
C ARG A 11 -26.45 -48.43 -7.18
N GLY A 12 -25.17 -48.13 -7.51
CA GLY A 12 -24.77 -46.83 -8.09
C GLY A 12 -24.83 -45.69 -7.10
N LEU A 13 -24.61 -45.95 -5.80
CA LEU A 13 -24.68 -44.97 -4.73
C LEU A 13 -23.26 -44.45 -4.36
N THR A 14 -23.22 -43.37 -3.58
CA THR A 14 -21.97 -42.84 -3.00
C THR A 14 -21.81 -43.39 -1.58
N TYR A 15 -20.64 -43.98 -1.29
CA TYR A 15 -20.29 -44.41 0.05
C TYR A 15 -19.98 -43.19 0.90
N SER A 16 -20.94 -42.75 1.72
CA SER A 16 -20.91 -41.50 2.48
C SER A 16 -21.47 -41.65 3.89
N SER A 17 -21.18 -40.69 4.72
CA SER A 17 -21.82 -40.55 6.03
C SER A 17 -22.45 -39.17 6.16
N ARG A 18 -23.56 -39.13 6.90
CA ARG A 18 -24.30 -37.89 7.15
C ARG A 18 -23.55 -37.04 8.16
N LEU A 19 -23.26 -35.77 7.79
CA LEU A 19 -22.69 -34.77 8.69
C LEU A 19 -23.82 -34.02 9.38
N ARG A 20 -23.80 -34.03 10.71
CA ARG A 20 -24.69 -33.23 11.54
C ARG A 20 -23.85 -32.32 12.44
N ALA A 21 -24.30 -31.07 12.60
CA ALA A 21 -23.69 -30.12 13.50
C ALA A 21 -24.68 -29.75 14.61
N LYS A 22 -24.28 -29.83 15.86
CA LYS A 22 -25.07 -29.31 16.96
C LYS A 22 -24.94 -27.78 16.95
N ILE A 23 -26.05 -27.11 16.65
CA ILE A 23 -26.08 -25.65 16.54
C ILE A 23 -26.90 -25.12 17.71
N ARG A 24 -26.32 -24.14 18.40
CA ARG A 24 -26.96 -23.36 19.45
C ARG A 24 -27.30 -21.99 18.88
N LEU A 25 -28.60 -21.65 18.88
CA LEU A 25 -29.12 -20.36 18.48
C LEU A 25 -29.48 -19.58 19.75
N GLU A 26 -28.83 -18.44 19.94
CA GLU A 26 -29.14 -17.49 21.01
C GLU A 26 -29.95 -16.33 20.42
N ILE A 27 -31.16 -16.17 20.90
CA ILE A 27 -32.06 -15.09 20.49
C ILE A 27 -31.99 -14.00 21.55
N TYR A 28 -31.53 -12.82 21.15
CA TYR A 28 -31.43 -11.66 22.04
C TYR A 28 -32.71 -10.84 22.03
N ASP A 29 -33.07 -10.31 23.22
CA ASP A 29 -34.18 -9.39 23.34
C ASP A 29 -33.76 -7.97 22.95
N ARG A 30 -34.30 -7.46 21.84
CA ARG A 30 -34.01 -6.11 21.36
C ARG A 30 -34.66 -4.99 22.17
N GLU A 31 -35.67 -5.31 22.97
CA GLU A 31 -36.42 -4.35 23.81
C GLU A 31 -35.89 -4.30 25.24
N ALA A 32 -34.94 -5.17 25.58
CA ALA A 32 -34.35 -5.17 26.94
C ALA A 32 -33.40 -3.99 27.12
N ALA A 33 -33.33 -3.50 28.36
CA ALA A 33 -32.42 -2.39 28.74
C ALA A 33 -30.94 -2.70 28.56
N GLN A 34 -30.56 -3.97 28.47
CA GLN A 34 -29.19 -4.44 28.14
C GLN A 34 -29.24 -5.21 26.82
N PRO A 35 -28.43 -4.80 25.81
CA PRO A 35 -28.48 -5.39 24.47
C PRO A 35 -28.03 -6.85 24.38
N GLU A 36 -27.47 -7.40 25.45
CA GLU A 36 -26.99 -8.81 25.50
C GLU A 36 -27.96 -9.74 26.29
N THR A 37 -29.20 -9.28 26.60
CA THR A 37 -30.15 -10.12 27.28
C THR A 37 -30.68 -11.22 26.36
N ILE A 38 -30.36 -12.48 26.71
CA ILE A 38 -30.81 -13.65 25.94
C ILE A 38 -32.28 -13.92 26.28
N LYS A 39 -33.14 -13.90 25.27
CA LYS A 39 -34.56 -14.23 25.36
C LYS A 39 -34.81 -15.73 25.32
N GLU A 40 -34.09 -16.44 24.47
CA GLU A 40 -34.28 -17.87 24.27
C GLU A 40 -33.00 -18.50 23.73
N ILE A 41 -32.75 -19.75 24.14
CA ILE A 41 -31.69 -20.60 23.61
C ILE A 41 -32.33 -21.84 22.99
N ARG A 42 -32.01 -22.11 21.73
CA ARG A 42 -32.42 -23.32 21.02
C ARG A 42 -31.21 -24.11 20.58
N GLU A 43 -31.19 -25.40 20.92
CA GLU A 43 -30.14 -26.31 20.46
C GLU A 43 -30.78 -27.42 19.61
N ASN A 44 -30.24 -27.63 18.40
CA ASN A 44 -30.69 -28.66 17.48
C ASN A 44 -29.49 -29.25 16.72
N ASP A 45 -29.62 -30.57 16.41
CA ASP A 45 -28.73 -31.23 15.48
C ASP A 45 -29.20 -30.95 14.05
N VAL A 46 -28.47 -30.10 13.34
CA VAL A 46 -28.79 -29.69 11.97
C VAL A 46 -28.02 -30.56 10.98
N TYR A 47 -28.74 -31.11 10.01
CA TYR A 47 -28.12 -31.81 8.90
C TYR A 47 -27.39 -30.85 7.98
N MET A 48 -26.09 -31.10 7.78
CA MET A 48 -25.20 -30.23 6.99
C MET A 48 -24.88 -30.80 5.61
N GLY A 49 -25.21 -32.03 5.35
CA GLY A 49 -24.91 -32.70 4.10
C GLY A 49 -24.29 -34.10 4.30
N GLU A 50 -23.73 -34.64 3.25
CA GLU A 50 -23.04 -35.92 3.27
C GLU A 50 -21.55 -35.72 2.95
N VAL A 51 -20.72 -36.53 3.60
CA VAL A 51 -19.27 -36.54 3.36
C VAL A 51 -18.90 -37.93 2.83
N PRO A 52 -18.30 -38.04 1.63
CA PRO A 52 -17.79 -39.30 1.12
C PRO A 52 -16.76 -39.91 2.09
N LEU A 53 -16.86 -41.18 2.33
CA LEU A 53 -15.92 -41.92 3.18
C LEU A 53 -14.86 -42.62 2.33
N MET A 54 -13.66 -42.65 2.84
CA MET A 54 -12.56 -43.41 2.24
C MET A 54 -12.71 -44.89 2.58
N THR A 55 -12.48 -45.73 1.58
CA THR A 55 -12.39 -47.17 1.77
C THR A 55 -11.06 -47.58 2.38
N GLU A 56 -10.91 -48.80 2.85
CA GLU A 56 -9.64 -49.37 3.39
C GLU A 56 -8.49 -49.30 2.36
N LYS A 57 -8.84 -49.33 1.05
CA LYS A 57 -7.87 -49.26 -0.05
C LYS A 57 -7.44 -47.83 -0.40
N GLY A 58 -7.96 -46.80 0.29
CA GLY A 58 -7.67 -45.40 -0.01
C GLY A 58 -8.42 -44.83 -1.20
N SER A 59 -9.50 -45.47 -1.61
CA SER A 59 -10.39 -45.04 -2.69
C SER A 59 -11.71 -44.49 -2.15
N PHE A 60 -12.50 -43.90 -3.02
CA PHE A 60 -13.86 -43.40 -2.74
C PHE A 60 -14.86 -44.05 -3.73
N ILE A 61 -16.05 -44.40 -3.26
CA ILE A 61 -17.12 -44.84 -4.14
C ILE A 61 -18.05 -43.66 -4.36
N VAL A 62 -18.14 -43.19 -5.60
CA VAL A 62 -18.97 -42.05 -6.01
C VAL A 62 -19.87 -42.48 -7.14
N ASN A 63 -21.19 -42.47 -6.90
CA ASN A 63 -22.20 -42.98 -7.85
C ASN A 63 -21.89 -44.39 -8.35
N GLY A 64 -21.47 -45.28 -7.46
CA GLY A 64 -21.11 -46.66 -7.74
C GLY A 64 -19.74 -46.87 -8.40
N THR A 65 -19.04 -45.81 -8.75
CA THR A 65 -17.71 -45.89 -9.39
C THR A 65 -16.61 -45.67 -8.36
N GLU A 66 -15.63 -46.56 -8.35
CA GLU A 66 -14.44 -46.41 -7.50
C GLU A 66 -13.52 -45.36 -8.07
N ARG A 67 -13.13 -44.38 -7.24
CA ARG A 67 -12.30 -43.22 -7.60
C ARG A 67 -11.19 -43.00 -6.57
N VAL A 68 -10.11 -42.43 -7.02
CA VAL A 68 -8.99 -42.01 -6.15
C VAL A 68 -8.72 -40.52 -6.34
N ILE A 69 -8.24 -39.89 -5.27
CA ILE A 69 -7.81 -38.50 -5.35
C ILE A 69 -6.39 -38.49 -5.89
N VAL A 70 -6.18 -37.72 -6.95
CA VAL A 70 -4.85 -37.53 -7.57
C VAL A 70 -4.36 -36.13 -7.20
N SER A 71 -3.12 -36.05 -6.70
CA SER A 71 -2.47 -34.77 -6.42
C SER A 71 -2.33 -33.95 -7.69
N GLN A 72 -2.73 -32.68 -7.62
CA GLN A 72 -2.62 -31.75 -8.74
C GLN A 72 -1.52 -30.74 -8.46
N LEU A 73 -0.61 -30.56 -9.41
CA LEU A 73 0.40 -29.52 -9.36
C LEU A 73 -0.23 -28.16 -9.54
N HIS A 74 0.08 -27.23 -8.64
CA HIS A 74 -0.37 -25.84 -8.74
C HIS A 74 0.75 -24.88 -8.33
N ARG A 75 0.60 -23.59 -8.59
CA ARG A 75 1.55 -22.58 -8.09
C ARG A 75 1.49 -22.56 -6.56
N SER A 76 2.66 -22.53 -5.91
CA SER A 76 2.73 -22.44 -4.45
C SER A 76 2.15 -21.09 -3.97
N PRO A 77 1.54 -21.06 -2.78
CA PRO A 77 1.24 -19.79 -2.12
C PRO A 77 2.50 -18.98 -1.89
N GLY A 78 2.40 -17.66 -2.01
CA GLY A 78 3.54 -16.76 -1.80
C GLY A 78 3.41 -15.48 -2.60
N ILE A 79 4.49 -14.70 -2.61
CA ILE A 79 4.60 -13.46 -3.36
C ILE A 79 5.63 -13.66 -4.48
N PHE A 80 5.22 -13.38 -5.71
CA PHE A 80 6.05 -13.50 -6.89
C PHE A 80 6.28 -12.12 -7.49
N PHE A 81 7.55 -11.77 -7.71
CA PHE A 81 7.96 -10.52 -8.33
C PHE A 81 8.39 -10.81 -9.77
N GLU A 82 7.83 -10.08 -10.71
CA GLU A 82 8.06 -10.26 -12.15
C GLU A 82 8.24 -8.90 -12.83
N HIS A 83 8.70 -8.91 -14.07
CA HIS A 83 8.67 -7.76 -14.96
C HIS A 83 8.41 -8.22 -16.41
N ASP A 84 7.92 -7.32 -17.23
CA ASP A 84 7.51 -7.58 -18.63
C ASP A 84 8.67 -7.72 -19.62
N LYS A 85 9.91 -7.60 -19.18
CA LYS A 85 11.14 -7.58 -20.00
C LYS A 85 11.15 -6.45 -21.05
N GLY A 86 10.43 -5.35 -20.80
CA GLY A 86 10.34 -4.20 -21.69
C GLY A 86 9.53 -4.44 -22.96
N LYS A 87 8.68 -5.47 -22.99
CA LYS A 87 7.91 -5.84 -24.21
C LYS A 87 6.59 -5.07 -24.34
N THR A 88 6.03 -4.59 -23.23
CA THR A 88 4.70 -3.99 -23.20
C THR A 88 4.69 -2.55 -23.68
N HIS A 89 5.76 -1.79 -23.44
CA HIS A 89 5.86 -0.39 -23.83
C HIS A 89 6.95 -0.16 -24.87
N SER A 90 6.69 0.71 -25.86
CA SER A 90 7.59 0.99 -26.98
C SER A 90 8.96 1.53 -26.58
N SER A 91 9.06 2.19 -25.41
CA SER A 91 10.33 2.71 -24.87
C SER A 91 11.27 1.64 -24.31
N GLY A 92 10.84 0.38 -24.24
CA GLY A 92 11.61 -0.70 -23.60
C GLY A 92 11.68 -0.61 -22.07
N LYS A 93 10.89 0.28 -21.44
CA LYS A 93 10.82 0.44 -19.99
C LYS A 93 10.34 -0.84 -19.32
N LEU A 94 11.06 -1.28 -18.29
CA LEU A 94 10.65 -2.43 -17.49
C LEU A 94 9.45 -2.07 -16.62
N LEU A 95 8.35 -2.77 -16.80
CA LEU A 95 7.17 -2.64 -15.95
C LEU A 95 7.19 -3.78 -14.92
N PHE A 96 7.35 -3.40 -13.67
CA PHE A 96 7.43 -4.34 -12.56
C PHE A 96 6.03 -4.68 -12.06
N SER A 97 5.88 -5.92 -11.62
CA SER A 97 4.65 -6.42 -11.02
C SER A 97 4.94 -7.35 -9.86
N ALA A 98 3.98 -7.45 -8.95
CA ALA A 98 4.02 -8.40 -7.85
C ALA A 98 2.67 -9.12 -7.77
N ARG A 99 2.69 -10.43 -7.59
CA ARG A 99 1.50 -11.26 -7.45
C ARG A 99 1.50 -11.96 -6.11
N VAL A 100 0.45 -11.71 -5.34
CA VAL A 100 0.21 -12.39 -4.06
C VAL A 100 -0.77 -13.53 -4.31
N ILE A 101 -0.28 -14.76 -4.10
CA ILE A 101 -1.07 -15.99 -4.27
C ILE A 101 -1.32 -16.55 -2.86
N PRO A 102 -2.57 -16.55 -2.36
CA PRO A 102 -2.91 -17.15 -1.08
C PRO A 102 -3.01 -18.67 -1.20
N TYR A 103 -2.98 -19.38 -0.06
CA TYR A 103 -3.26 -20.80 -0.02
C TYR A 103 -4.68 -21.11 -0.55
N ARG A 104 -5.64 -20.28 -0.16
CA ARG A 104 -7.03 -20.35 -0.62
C ARG A 104 -7.63 -18.96 -0.65
N GLY A 105 -8.14 -18.53 -1.78
CA GLY A 105 -8.80 -17.24 -1.95
C GLY A 105 -8.39 -16.53 -3.22
N SER A 106 -8.77 -15.26 -3.33
CA SER A 106 -8.53 -14.41 -4.49
C SER A 106 -7.06 -14.00 -4.61
N TRP A 107 -6.57 -13.96 -5.84
CA TRP A 107 -5.24 -13.45 -6.14
C TRP A 107 -5.24 -11.93 -6.12
N LEU A 108 -4.14 -11.35 -5.61
CA LEU A 108 -3.92 -9.92 -5.59
C LEU A 108 -2.67 -9.61 -6.43
N ASP A 109 -2.88 -8.86 -7.50
CA ASP A 109 -1.81 -8.43 -8.41
C ASP A 109 -1.55 -6.94 -8.21
N PHE A 110 -0.27 -6.58 -8.12
CA PHE A 110 0.20 -5.20 -8.18
C PHE A 110 0.97 -5.00 -9.47
N GLU A 111 0.75 -3.90 -10.17
CA GLU A 111 1.43 -3.59 -11.42
C GLU A 111 1.75 -2.10 -11.53
N PHE A 112 2.95 -1.78 -11.99
CA PHE A 112 3.28 -0.42 -12.42
C PHE A 112 2.91 -0.24 -13.89
N ASP A 113 2.35 0.91 -14.22
CA ASP A 113 2.15 1.30 -15.61
C ASP A 113 3.37 2.07 -16.18
N ALA A 114 3.29 2.44 -17.46
CA ALA A 114 4.36 3.19 -18.11
C ALA A 114 4.59 4.60 -17.54
N LYS A 115 3.59 5.14 -16.83
CA LYS A 115 3.65 6.44 -16.13
C LYS A 115 4.11 6.32 -14.68
N ASP A 116 4.59 5.14 -14.27
CA ASP A 116 5.05 4.86 -12.91
C ASP A 116 3.95 4.94 -11.83
N ILE A 117 2.72 4.69 -12.23
CA ILE A 117 1.59 4.61 -11.32
C ILE A 117 1.40 3.16 -10.87
N LEU A 118 1.28 2.95 -9.56
CA LEU A 118 1.02 1.65 -8.98
C LEU A 118 -0.47 1.35 -8.98
N TYR A 119 -0.85 0.25 -9.62
CA TYR A 119 -2.21 -0.28 -9.61
C TYR A 119 -2.28 -1.62 -8.90
N PHE A 120 -3.46 -1.97 -8.40
CA PHE A 120 -3.76 -3.31 -7.93
C PHE A 120 -4.99 -3.88 -8.65
N ARG A 121 -5.08 -5.21 -8.69
CA ARG A 121 -6.23 -5.99 -9.17
C ARG A 121 -6.53 -7.12 -8.21
N VAL A 122 -7.80 -7.46 -8.08
CA VAL A 122 -8.25 -8.67 -7.40
C VAL A 122 -8.88 -9.58 -8.45
N ASP A 123 -8.40 -10.83 -8.55
CA ASP A 123 -8.91 -11.84 -9.51
C ASP A 123 -9.05 -11.32 -10.95
N ARG A 124 -8.06 -10.57 -11.44
CA ARG A 124 -8.03 -10.00 -12.80
C ARG A 124 -9.17 -9.00 -13.11
N ARG A 125 -9.87 -8.50 -12.10
CA ARG A 125 -10.89 -7.45 -12.27
C ARG A 125 -10.25 -6.13 -12.68
N ARG A 126 -11.06 -5.07 -12.83
CA ARG A 126 -10.60 -3.73 -13.17
C ARG A 126 -9.51 -3.27 -12.20
N LYS A 127 -8.44 -2.70 -12.73
CA LYS A 127 -7.36 -2.14 -11.92
C LYS A 127 -7.77 -0.84 -11.22
N MET A 128 -7.25 -0.65 -10.02
CA MET A 128 -7.44 0.56 -9.21
C MET A 128 -6.08 1.06 -8.69
N PRO A 129 -5.93 2.35 -8.38
CA PRO A 129 -4.72 2.86 -7.72
C PRO A 129 -4.38 2.07 -6.46
N GLY A 130 -3.11 1.70 -6.29
CA GLY A 130 -2.66 0.88 -5.17
C GLY A 130 -2.89 1.51 -3.80
N THR A 131 -2.93 2.84 -3.75
CA THR A 131 -3.17 3.63 -2.54
C THR A 131 -4.58 3.46 -1.97
N ILE A 132 -5.57 3.17 -2.82
CA ILE A 132 -6.94 2.85 -2.37
C ILE A 132 -6.93 1.62 -1.47
N LEU A 133 -6.15 0.58 -1.82
CA LEU A 133 -6.02 -0.60 -0.98
C LEU A 133 -5.37 -0.25 0.37
N LEU A 134 -4.31 0.56 0.36
CA LEU A 134 -3.63 0.99 1.59
C LEU A 134 -4.56 1.79 2.50
N LYS A 135 -5.33 2.73 1.95
CA LYS A 135 -6.35 3.47 2.71
C LYS A 135 -7.45 2.54 3.26
N ALA A 136 -7.91 1.57 2.47
CA ALA A 136 -8.96 0.62 2.89
C ALA A 136 -8.54 -0.24 4.09
N ILE A 137 -7.25 -0.60 4.21
CA ILE A 137 -6.70 -1.33 5.37
C ILE A 137 -6.34 -0.41 6.54
N GLY A 138 -6.46 0.91 6.41
CA GLY A 138 -6.41 1.86 7.52
C GLY A 138 -5.22 2.81 7.53
N TYR A 139 -4.39 2.85 6.48
CA TYR A 139 -3.32 3.86 6.40
C TYR A 139 -3.89 5.22 5.98
N SER A 140 -3.52 6.27 6.68
CA SER A 140 -3.72 7.66 6.24
C SER A 140 -2.77 8.02 5.10
N VAL A 141 -3.00 9.16 4.44
CA VAL A 141 -2.08 9.67 3.41
C VAL A 141 -0.69 9.89 4.00
N GLU A 142 -0.60 10.46 5.19
CA GLU A 142 0.67 10.71 5.88
C GLU A 142 1.40 9.41 6.24
N ASP A 143 0.67 8.38 6.71
CA ASP A 143 1.25 7.06 7.00
C ASP A 143 1.81 6.41 5.73
N ILE A 144 1.08 6.51 4.62
CA ILE A 144 1.54 6.00 3.32
C ILE A 144 2.83 6.71 2.91
N LEU A 145 2.85 8.04 2.96
CA LEU A 145 4.05 8.81 2.61
C LEU A 145 5.23 8.48 3.53
N ALA A 146 5.01 8.37 4.84
CA ALA A 146 6.05 8.01 5.80
C ALA A 146 6.59 6.59 5.61
N ARG A 147 5.78 5.68 5.05
CA ARG A 147 6.18 4.30 4.78
C ARG A 147 7.06 4.15 3.56
N PHE A 148 6.81 4.96 2.53
CA PHE A 148 7.47 4.82 1.23
C PHE A 148 8.56 5.85 0.96
N PHE A 149 8.57 6.98 1.68
CA PHE A 149 9.53 8.06 1.46
C PHE A 149 10.32 8.39 2.71
N ALA A 150 11.56 8.81 2.49
CA ALA A 150 12.31 9.58 3.46
C ALA A 150 11.89 11.05 3.34
N PHE A 151 12.01 11.81 4.43
CA PHE A 151 11.67 13.22 4.46
C PHE A 151 12.92 14.09 4.60
N ASP A 152 12.91 15.23 3.90
CA ASP A 152 13.79 16.33 4.12
C ASP A 152 13.08 17.34 5.02
N SER A 153 13.63 17.60 6.22
CA SER A 153 13.04 18.53 7.18
C SER A 153 13.61 19.92 6.98
N PHE A 154 12.77 20.83 6.53
CA PHE A 154 13.13 22.21 6.28
C PHE A 154 12.79 23.11 7.46
N THR A 155 13.68 24.06 7.78
CA THR A 155 13.38 25.17 8.69
C THR A 155 13.20 26.43 7.85
N LEU A 156 11.95 26.92 7.79
CA LEU A 156 11.57 28.05 6.94
C LEU A 156 12.18 29.36 7.47
N LEU A 157 12.72 30.17 6.56
CA LEU A 157 13.27 31.50 6.83
C LEU A 157 12.38 32.57 6.19
N LYS A 158 12.68 33.84 6.40
CA LYS A 158 12.02 34.95 5.72
C LYS A 158 12.19 34.87 4.19
N SER A 159 13.36 34.40 3.74
CA SER A 159 13.67 34.03 2.37
C SER A 159 14.46 32.72 2.39
N GLY A 160 14.04 31.73 1.62
CA GLY A 160 14.64 30.40 1.62
C GLY A 160 14.30 29.55 2.85
N ALA A 161 15.06 28.48 3.02
CA ALA A 161 14.96 27.58 4.16
C ALA A 161 16.32 26.96 4.51
N LYS A 162 16.46 26.48 5.73
CA LYS A 162 17.60 25.65 6.15
C LYS A 162 17.27 24.18 5.98
N LEU A 163 18.19 23.45 5.36
CA LEU A 163 18.12 22.00 5.14
C LEU A 163 19.30 21.33 5.85
N PRO A 164 19.08 20.34 6.72
CA PRO A 164 20.14 19.52 7.27
C PRO A 164 20.88 18.75 6.17
N VAL A 165 22.19 18.68 6.24
CA VAL A 165 23.03 17.97 5.27
C VAL A 165 22.98 16.46 5.55
N VAL A 166 22.46 15.71 4.59
CA VAL A 166 22.51 14.24 4.57
C VAL A 166 23.38 13.85 3.37
N PRO A 167 24.64 13.43 3.59
CA PRO A 167 25.61 13.22 2.51
C PRO A 167 25.15 12.23 1.45
N GLU A 168 24.46 11.16 1.85
CA GLU A 168 23.96 10.15 0.93
C GLU A 168 22.93 10.71 -0.05
N ARG A 169 22.10 11.67 0.41
CA ARG A 169 21.06 12.30 -0.40
C ARG A 169 21.59 13.35 -1.35
N LEU A 170 22.67 14.04 -0.96
CA LEU A 170 23.31 15.04 -1.79
C LEU A 170 24.18 14.45 -2.91
N LYS A 171 24.63 13.22 -2.74
CA LYS A 171 25.51 12.54 -3.71
C LYS A 171 24.87 12.51 -5.10
N ALA A 172 25.63 12.97 -6.09
CA ALA A 172 25.26 13.01 -7.50
C ALA A 172 24.12 14.00 -7.88
N GLN A 173 23.60 14.77 -6.92
CA GLN A 173 22.67 15.86 -7.23
C GLN A 173 23.43 17.09 -7.80
N THR A 174 22.71 17.88 -8.57
CA THR A 174 23.15 19.18 -9.06
C THR A 174 22.28 20.25 -8.40
N MET A 175 22.91 21.22 -7.74
CA MET A 175 22.19 22.32 -7.08
C MET A 175 22.23 23.56 -7.94
N SER A 176 21.13 24.27 -8.05
CA SER A 176 21.02 25.56 -8.75
C SER A 176 21.61 26.75 -7.97
N PHE A 177 22.23 26.49 -6.82
CA PHE A 177 22.82 27.51 -5.93
C PHE A 177 24.13 27.02 -5.35
N ASP A 178 24.96 28.00 -4.88
CA ASP A 178 26.21 27.67 -4.25
C ASP A 178 26.03 27.13 -2.83
N ILE A 179 26.74 26.06 -2.50
CA ILE A 179 26.84 25.59 -1.12
C ILE A 179 28.07 26.17 -0.50
N VAL A 180 27.87 26.98 0.56
CA VAL A 180 28.94 27.71 1.27
C VAL A 180 29.14 27.16 2.67
N ASP A 181 30.35 27.35 3.23
CA ASP A 181 30.64 27.09 4.64
C ASP A 181 30.15 28.22 5.55
N ALA A 182 30.45 28.13 6.85
CA ALA A 182 30.08 29.15 7.84
C ALA A 182 30.80 30.50 7.62
N GLU A 183 31.91 30.50 6.89
CA GLU A 183 32.73 31.67 6.58
C GLU A 183 32.32 32.31 5.23
N GLY A 184 31.34 31.72 4.51
CA GLY A 184 30.90 32.20 3.20
C GLY A 184 31.73 31.71 2.01
N LYS A 185 32.67 30.81 2.23
CA LYS A 185 33.48 30.22 1.16
C LYS A 185 32.69 29.16 0.42
N VAL A 186 32.67 29.24 -0.92
CA VAL A 186 31.98 28.27 -1.78
C VAL A 186 32.72 26.93 -1.75
N ILE A 187 32.02 25.89 -1.30
CA ILE A 187 32.48 24.49 -1.32
C ILE A 187 31.98 23.79 -2.59
N VAL A 188 30.71 23.96 -2.93
CA VAL A 188 30.15 23.44 -4.16
C VAL A 188 29.54 24.59 -4.95
N PRO A 189 30.08 24.94 -6.11
CA PRO A 189 29.49 25.95 -6.98
C PRO A 189 28.16 25.51 -7.56
N HIS A 190 27.27 26.45 -7.87
CA HIS A 190 26.03 26.23 -8.57
C HIS A 190 26.25 25.46 -9.88
N ASP A 191 25.24 24.69 -10.28
CA ASP A 191 25.21 23.84 -11.49
C ASP A 191 26.34 22.80 -11.60
N LYS A 192 27.04 22.54 -10.49
CA LYS A 192 28.03 21.47 -10.38
C LYS A 192 27.42 20.23 -9.72
N ARG A 193 27.68 19.07 -10.32
CA ARG A 193 27.34 17.81 -9.72
C ARG A 193 28.12 17.56 -8.44
N ILE A 194 27.43 17.23 -7.36
CA ILE A 194 28.03 16.95 -6.07
C ILE A 194 28.81 15.63 -6.13
N THR A 195 30.10 15.70 -5.93
CA THR A 195 31.02 14.54 -5.96
C THR A 195 31.39 14.09 -4.55
N ALA A 196 31.96 12.87 -4.45
CA ALA A 196 32.54 12.39 -3.18
C ALA A 196 33.60 13.28 -2.57
N LYS A 197 34.30 14.11 -3.40
CA LYS A 197 35.23 15.11 -2.92
C LYS A 197 34.50 16.24 -2.21
N HIS A 198 33.46 16.79 -2.83
CA HIS A 198 32.64 17.86 -2.24
C HIS A 198 32.02 17.42 -0.91
N LEU A 199 31.52 16.16 -0.80
CA LEU A 199 30.99 15.63 0.46
C LEU A 199 32.05 15.56 1.56
N ARG A 200 33.28 15.16 1.22
CA ARG A 200 34.41 15.18 2.17
C ARG A 200 34.79 16.60 2.62
N ASP A 201 34.74 17.55 1.71
CA ASP A 201 35.08 18.97 2.01
C ASP A 201 33.95 19.59 2.87
N LEU A 202 32.67 19.27 2.63
CA LEU A 202 31.54 19.66 3.50
C LEU A 202 31.70 19.10 4.92
N ASN A 203 32.09 17.82 5.04
CA ASN A 203 32.29 17.17 6.34
C ASN A 203 33.50 17.82 7.07
N LYS A 204 34.60 18.14 6.38
CA LYS A 204 35.77 18.82 6.97
C LYS A 204 35.43 20.21 7.46
N ALA A 205 34.57 20.92 6.73
CA ALA A 205 34.09 22.27 7.10
C ALA A 205 32.98 22.23 8.17
N ASN A 206 32.61 21.02 8.70
CA ASN A 206 31.53 20.84 9.66
C ASN A 206 30.20 21.49 9.23
N VAL A 207 29.90 21.51 7.94
CA VAL A 207 28.63 22.02 7.42
C VAL A 207 27.52 21.02 7.71
N THR A 208 26.72 21.26 8.75
CA THR A 208 25.58 20.41 9.16
C THR A 208 24.27 20.85 8.53
N THR A 209 24.18 22.11 8.06
CA THR A 209 22.98 22.67 7.43
C THR A 209 23.39 23.57 6.27
N ILE A 210 22.60 23.52 5.21
CA ILE A 210 22.72 24.42 4.05
C ILE A 210 21.50 25.33 3.97
N THR A 211 21.69 26.55 3.47
CA THR A 211 20.59 27.46 3.17
C THR A 211 20.21 27.29 1.71
N VAL A 212 18.93 27.00 1.45
CA VAL A 212 18.39 26.83 0.11
C VAL A 212 17.49 28.00 -0.25
N PRO A 213 17.46 28.46 -1.51
CA PRO A 213 16.56 29.51 -1.97
C PRO A 213 15.12 29.01 -2.08
N ASP A 214 14.16 29.94 -2.27
CA ASP A 214 12.76 29.61 -2.45
C ASP A 214 12.52 28.72 -3.67
N ASP A 215 13.20 28.97 -4.78
CA ASP A 215 13.10 28.17 -6.01
C ASP A 215 13.41 26.69 -5.80
N TYR A 216 14.26 26.37 -4.82
CA TYR A 216 14.57 24.98 -4.47
C TYR A 216 13.41 24.29 -3.74
N LEU A 217 12.52 25.05 -3.10
CA LEU A 217 11.36 24.54 -2.38
C LEU A 217 10.15 24.32 -3.31
N LEU A 218 10.06 25.11 -4.40
CA LEU A 218 8.97 25.02 -5.34
C LEU A 218 8.94 23.67 -6.05
N GLY A 219 7.75 23.09 -6.20
CA GLY A 219 7.55 21.78 -6.81
C GLY A 219 7.89 20.58 -5.91
N ARG A 220 8.45 20.79 -4.71
CA ARG A 220 8.59 19.72 -3.73
C ARG A 220 7.23 19.37 -3.14
N VAL A 221 7.11 18.13 -2.70
CA VAL A 221 5.86 17.58 -2.19
C VAL A 221 5.89 17.53 -0.68
N LEU A 222 4.86 18.02 -0.03
CA LEU A 222 4.70 17.98 1.42
C LEU A 222 4.51 16.55 1.94
N GLY A 223 5.26 16.20 2.97
CA GLY A 223 5.15 14.91 3.64
C GLY A 223 4.04 14.84 4.68
N LYS A 224 3.62 16.00 5.19
CA LYS A 224 2.57 16.14 6.21
C LYS A 224 1.67 17.33 5.91
N THR A 225 0.46 17.26 6.41
CA THR A 225 -0.50 18.37 6.35
C THR A 225 0.01 19.54 7.18
N ILE A 226 -0.03 20.72 6.59
CA ILE A 226 0.36 21.96 7.24
C ILE A 226 -0.91 22.70 7.70
N ILE A 227 -0.97 22.95 9.00
CA ILE A 227 -2.10 23.60 9.66
C ILE A 227 -1.59 24.92 10.28
N ASP A 228 -2.37 25.98 10.11
CA ASP A 228 -2.15 27.23 10.83
C ASP A 228 -2.46 27.01 12.31
N GLN A 229 -1.46 27.25 13.16
CA GLN A 229 -1.57 27.03 14.62
C GLN A 229 -2.48 28.06 15.31
N GLU A 230 -2.73 29.22 14.68
CA GLU A 230 -3.58 30.29 15.25
C GLU A 230 -5.05 30.09 14.86
N THR A 231 -5.33 29.73 13.62
CA THR A 231 -6.70 29.60 13.10
C THR A 231 -7.22 28.16 13.07
N GLY A 232 -6.32 27.16 13.06
CA GLY A 232 -6.66 25.74 12.86
C GLY A 232 -6.98 25.39 11.41
N GLU A 233 -6.87 26.31 10.48
CA GLU A 233 -7.14 26.07 9.06
C GLU A 233 -5.99 25.29 8.39
N VAL A 234 -6.35 24.43 7.45
CA VAL A 234 -5.39 23.67 6.65
C VAL A 234 -4.84 24.59 5.55
N ILE A 235 -3.53 24.82 5.57
CA ILE A 235 -2.81 25.60 4.55
C ILE A 235 -2.55 24.76 3.32
N ALA A 236 -2.08 23.52 3.51
CA ALA A 236 -1.83 22.55 2.45
C ALA A 236 -1.90 21.13 3.02
N ASN A 237 -2.36 20.18 2.23
CA ASN A 237 -2.46 18.79 2.65
C ASN A 237 -1.15 18.02 2.41
N ALA A 238 -1.01 16.90 3.09
CA ALA A 238 0.02 15.93 2.76
C ALA A 238 -0.12 15.48 1.30
N ASN A 239 1.00 15.38 0.60
CA ASN A 239 1.10 15.10 -0.84
C ASN A 239 0.80 16.28 -1.78
N ASP A 240 0.52 17.47 -1.28
CA ASP A 240 0.42 18.67 -2.11
C ASP A 240 1.82 19.19 -2.50
N GLU A 241 1.92 19.80 -3.67
CA GLU A 241 3.13 20.49 -4.12
C GLU A 241 3.25 21.87 -3.47
N ILE A 242 4.47 22.22 -3.11
CA ILE A 242 4.79 23.53 -2.61
C ILE A 242 4.80 24.51 -3.80
N THR A 243 3.78 25.37 -3.85
CA THR A 243 3.68 26.48 -4.79
C THR A 243 4.10 27.78 -4.12
N GLU A 244 4.27 28.85 -4.89
CA GLU A 244 4.53 30.20 -4.34
C GLU A 244 3.43 30.62 -3.35
N THR A 245 2.17 30.31 -3.66
CA THR A 245 1.03 30.64 -2.80
C THR A 245 1.05 29.87 -1.49
N VAL A 246 1.37 28.56 -1.53
CA VAL A 246 1.51 27.74 -0.33
C VAL A 246 2.67 28.23 0.52
N LEU A 247 3.81 28.57 -0.09
CA LEU A 247 5.00 29.06 0.61
C LEU A 247 4.74 30.43 1.29
N ALA A 248 4.01 31.33 0.61
CA ALA A 248 3.58 32.61 1.18
C ALA A 248 2.61 32.41 2.37
N ALA A 249 1.62 31.50 2.24
CA ALA A 249 0.67 31.17 3.31
C ALA A 249 1.39 30.55 4.53
N MET A 250 2.32 29.62 4.31
CA MET A 250 3.13 29.05 5.39
C MET A 250 3.93 30.13 6.15
N ARG A 251 4.48 31.12 5.46
CA ARG A 251 5.18 32.24 6.09
C ARG A 251 4.25 33.17 6.86
N ALA A 252 3.09 33.47 6.31
CA ALA A 252 2.06 34.27 6.98
C ALA A 252 1.58 33.60 8.28
N ALA A 253 1.37 32.31 8.27
CA ALA A 253 1.04 31.49 9.43
C ALA A 253 2.24 31.16 10.35
N ARG A 254 3.41 31.74 10.09
CA ARG A 254 4.65 31.55 10.89
C ARG A 254 5.06 30.10 11.06
N VAL A 255 4.81 29.25 10.07
CA VAL A 255 5.28 27.87 10.06
C VAL A 255 6.80 27.87 10.11
N ARG A 256 7.37 27.26 11.14
CA ARG A 256 8.84 27.24 11.35
C ARG A 256 9.50 26.04 10.68
N LYS A 257 8.85 24.89 10.71
CA LYS A 257 9.39 23.62 10.19
C LYS A 257 8.34 22.90 9.40
N PHE A 258 8.75 22.25 8.33
CA PHE A 258 7.93 21.34 7.55
C PHE A 258 8.79 20.24 6.96
N ASP A 259 8.14 19.11 6.62
CA ASP A 259 8.76 17.96 5.99
C ASP A 259 8.32 17.87 4.55
N ALA A 260 9.27 17.72 3.62
CA ALA A 260 9.01 17.43 2.22
C ALA A 260 9.56 16.05 1.85
N LEU A 261 8.96 15.41 0.84
CA LEU A 261 9.42 14.11 0.36
C LEU A 261 10.81 14.24 -0.25
N PHE A 262 11.69 13.33 0.11
CA PHE A 262 12.95 13.15 -0.61
C PHE A 262 12.69 12.27 -1.83
N THR A 263 12.86 12.85 -3.01
CA THR A 263 12.76 12.16 -4.30
C THR A 263 13.94 12.54 -5.18
N ASN A 264 14.39 11.61 -6.02
CA ASN A 264 15.42 11.84 -7.01
C ASN A 264 15.11 11.07 -8.31
N GLU A 265 15.86 11.33 -9.37
CA GLU A 265 15.68 10.68 -10.67
C GLU A 265 16.37 9.31 -10.78
N LEU A 266 17.19 8.93 -9.79
CA LEU A 266 18.02 7.73 -9.86
C LEU A 266 17.33 6.49 -9.29
N ASP A 267 16.90 6.56 -8.03
CA ASP A 267 16.42 5.38 -7.27
C ASP A 267 15.24 5.69 -6.34
N HIS A 268 14.91 6.95 -6.11
CA HIS A 268 13.82 7.39 -5.24
C HIS A 268 12.77 8.20 -6.02
N GLY A 269 12.10 7.55 -6.97
CA GLY A 269 11.04 8.19 -7.76
C GLY A 269 9.75 8.44 -6.95
N ALA A 270 8.95 9.40 -7.38
CA ALA A 270 7.71 9.83 -6.73
C ALA A 270 6.50 8.88 -6.99
N TYR A 271 6.74 7.58 -7.14
CA TYR A 271 5.74 6.59 -7.61
C TYR A 271 4.46 6.59 -6.80
N ILE A 272 4.56 6.46 -5.48
CA ILE A 272 3.39 6.39 -4.58
C ILE A 272 2.73 7.76 -4.43
N SER A 273 3.52 8.85 -4.40
CA SER A 273 2.99 10.22 -4.42
C SER A 273 2.14 10.47 -5.66
N ASN A 274 2.63 10.08 -6.84
CA ASN A 274 1.89 10.19 -8.09
C ASN A 274 0.64 9.30 -8.12
N THR A 275 0.71 8.12 -7.50
CA THR A 275 -0.44 7.21 -7.37
C THR A 275 -1.51 7.82 -6.46
N LEU A 276 -1.12 8.47 -5.35
CA LEU A 276 -2.02 9.18 -4.44
C LEU A 276 -2.78 10.33 -5.13
N ARG A 277 -2.16 11.00 -6.10
CA ARG A 277 -2.83 12.08 -6.89
C ARG A 277 -3.94 11.57 -7.81
N LEU A 278 -3.90 10.29 -8.19
CA LEU A 278 -4.94 9.63 -9.01
C LEU A 278 -6.01 8.94 -8.16
N ASP A 279 -5.84 8.93 -6.86
CA ASP A 279 -6.73 8.29 -5.90
C ASP A 279 -7.81 9.28 -5.45
N ASP A 280 -9.02 9.09 -5.94
CA ASP A 280 -10.18 9.94 -5.65
C ASP A 280 -10.82 9.67 -4.27
N THR A 281 -10.29 8.71 -3.50
CA THR A 281 -10.87 8.35 -2.20
C THR A 281 -10.28 9.21 -1.08
N PRO A 282 -11.09 10.02 -0.36
CA PRO A 282 -10.59 10.89 0.69
C PRO A 282 -10.23 10.14 1.98
N ASP A 283 -10.94 9.05 2.29
CA ASP A 283 -10.86 8.35 3.57
C ASP A 283 -10.94 6.82 3.43
N GLN A 284 -10.79 6.12 4.55
CA GLN A 284 -10.85 4.67 4.63
C GLN A 284 -12.19 4.10 4.17
N LEU A 285 -13.31 4.74 4.56
CA LEU A 285 -14.64 4.26 4.23
C LEU A 285 -14.89 4.36 2.73
N SER A 286 -14.56 5.48 2.11
CA SER A 286 -14.66 5.70 0.67
C SER A 286 -13.82 4.69 -0.11
N ALA A 287 -12.60 4.40 0.36
CA ALA A 287 -11.74 3.39 -0.23
C ALA A 287 -12.35 1.97 -0.16
N ARG A 288 -12.91 1.58 0.97
CA ARG A 288 -13.62 0.30 1.15
C ARG A 288 -14.84 0.20 0.24
N VAL A 289 -15.62 1.28 0.13
CA VAL A 289 -16.79 1.34 -0.76
C VAL A 289 -16.37 1.21 -2.22
N ALA A 290 -15.30 1.89 -2.63
CA ALA A 290 -14.76 1.78 -3.99
C ALA A 290 -14.35 0.34 -4.34
N ILE A 291 -13.65 -0.34 -3.44
CA ILE A 291 -13.27 -1.75 -3.61
C ILE A 291 -14.51 -2.64 -3.64
N TYR A 292 -15.48 -2.44 -2.74
CA TYR A 292 -16.71 -3.22 -2.71
C TYR A 292 -17.48 -3.10 -4.03
N ARG A 293 -17.65 -1.88 -4.56
CA ARG A 293 -18.31 -1.65 -5.86
C ARG A 293 -17.56 -2.29 -7.04
N MET A 294 -16.24 -2.34 -6.98
CA MET A 294 -15.45 -3.06 -7.99
C MET A 294 -15.70 -4.57 -7.92
N MET A 295 -15.82 -5.13 -6.72
CA MET A 295 -16.00 -6.57 -6.51
C MET A 295 -17.44 -7.02 -6.77
N ARG A 296 -18.42 -6.16 -6.46
CA ARG A 296 -19.85 -6.39 -6.61
C ARG A 296 -20.49 -5.17 -7.25
N PRO A 297 -20.39 -5.03 -8.58
CA PRO A 297 -20.98 -3.93 -9.32
C PRO A 297 -22.52 -3.95 -9.29
#